data_cdde007f696d77abacc3b84fd99e6b06
#
_entry.id   cdde007f696d77abacc3b84fd99e6b06
#
_cell.length_a   1.000
_cell.length_b   1.000
_cell.length_c   1.000
_cell.angle_alpha   90.00
_cell.angle_beta   90.00
_cell.angle_gamma   90.00
#
_symmetry.space_group_name_H-M   'P 1'
#
loop_
_entity.id
_entity.type
_entity.pdbx_description
1 polymer ?
#
loop_
_entity_poly.entity_id
_entity_poly.type
_entity_poly.pdbx_seq_one_letter_code
_entity_poly.pdbx_strand_id
1 'polypeptide(L)'
;MMKRVALFKENDFNDLHMSRLLVHDSPYFKILNFNFRAGQELPIHSHEIEGQLSIVVLEGEGEFLGKEGATIPAGPGDTLISDISEPHGIRARSDLRVLVTIAPPI
;
A
#
# COMPACT_ATOMS: atom_id res chain seq x y z
N MET A 1 22.92 11.24 -3.42
CA MET A 1 21.62 11.88 -3.66
C MET A 1 20.72 11.66 -2.45
N MET A 2 20.08 12.71 -1.96
CA MET A 2 19.03 12.59 -0.95
C MET A 2 17.80 13.34 -1.43
N LYS A 3 16.60 12.79 -1.19
CA LYS A 3 15.36 13.51 -1.45
C LYS A 3 14.35 13.21 -0.34
N ARG A 4 13.50 14.19 -0.06
CA ARG A 4 12.40 14.07 0.89
C ARG A 4 11.08 14.25 0.17
N VAL A 5 10.15 13.35 0.42
CA VAL A 5 8.77 13.47 -0.07
C VAL A 5 7.86 13.62 1.12
N ALA A 6 7.12 14.71 1.18
CA ALA A 6 6.19 15.00 2.27
C ALA A 6 4.81 14.43 1.88
N LEU A 7 4.56 13.17 2.19
CA LEU A 7 3.41 12.42 1.72
C LEU A 7 2.07 13.10 2.02
N PHE A 8 1.90 13.60 3.23
CA PHE A 8 0.64 14.21 3.67
C PHE A 8 0.35 15.55 3.00
N LYS A 9 1.38 16.20 2.47
CA LYS A 9 1.24 17.44 1.71
C LYS A 9 1.06 17.19 0.21
N GLU A 10 1.72 16.16 -0.31
CA GLU A 10 1.77 15.90 -1.74
C GLU A 10 0.66 14.98 -2.23
N ASN A 11 0.02 14.23 -1.35
CA ASN A 11 -1.07 13.34 -1.72
C ASN A 11 -2.24 13.47 -0.73
N ASP A 12 -3.41 13.71 -1.26
CA ASP A 12 -4.64 13.85 -0.49
C ASP A 12 -5.55 12.63 -0.76
N PHE A 13 -6.78 12.68 -0.24
CA PHE A 13 -7.81 11.67 -0.49
C PHE A 13 -8.63 12.06 -1.71
N ASN A 14 -9.21 11.07 -2.37
CA ASN A 14 -10.14 11.27 -3.47
C ASN A 14 -11.43 10.51 -3.17
N ASP A 15 -12.57 11.20 -3.26
CA ASP A 15 -13.87 10.59 -2.90
C ASP A 15 -14.34 9.55 -3.91
N LEU A 16 -13.81 9.54 -5.14
CA LEU A 16 -14.25 8.66 -6.21
C LEU A 16 -13.41 7.38 -6.33
N HIS A 17 -12.15 7.45 -5.91
CA HIS A 17 -11.23 6.31 -6.01
C HIS A 17 -10.03 6.51 -5.08
N MET A 18 -9.27 5.44 -4.83
CA MET A 18 -8.03 5.56 -4.08
C MET A 18 -7.09 6.56 -4.77
N SER A 19 -6.37 7.32 -3.96
CA SER A 19 -5.40 8.30 -4.43
C SER A 19 -4.00 7.68 -4.40
N ARG A 20 -3.26 7.75 -5.51
CA ARG A 20 -1.97 7.11 -5.68
C ARG A 20 -0.89 8.15 -5.93
N LEU A 21 0.21 8.05 -5.20
CA LEU A 21 1.42 8.85 -5.44
C LEU A 21 2.60 7.92 -5.67
N LEU A 22 3.29 8.07 -6.80
CA LEU A 22 4.57 7.42 -7.02
C LEU A 22 5.63 8.23 -6.26
N VAL A 23 6.08 7.69 -5.12
CA VAL A 23 7.04 8.37 -4.25
C VAL A 23 8.46 8.24 -4.79
N HIS A 24 8.80 7.03 -5.24
CA HIS A 24 10.14 6.73 -5.76
C HIS A 24 10.09 5.54 -6.70
N ASP A 25 10.90 5.62 -7.75
CA ASP A 25 11.08 4.51 -8.68
C ASP A 25 12.55 4.50 -9.13
N SER A 26 13.19 3.36 -9.00
CA SER A 26 14.59 3.16 -9.37
C SER A 26 14.79 1.71 -9.79
N PRO A 27 15.99 1.34 -10.30
CA PRO A 27 16.30 -0.06 -10.55
C PRO A 27 16.34 -0.95 -9.29
N TYR A 28 16.37 -0.36 -8.12
CA TYR A 28 16.49 -1.10 -6.85
C TYR A 28 15.15 -1.38 -6.18
N PHE A 29 14.27 -0.38 -6.13
CA PHE A 29 12.95 -0.52 -5.49
C PHE A 29 12.00 0.59 -5.92
N LYS A 30 10.74 0.37 -5.62
CA LYS A 30 9.65 1.34 -5.88
C LYS A 30 8.93 1.61 -4.58
N ILE A 31 8.56 2.88 -4.35
CA ILE A 31 7.71 3.27 -3.24
C ILE A 31 6.46 3.95 -3.78
N LEU A 32 5.30 3.49 -3.30
CA LEU A 32 4.00 4.06 -3.60
C LEU A 32 3.31 4.45 -2.30
N ASN A 33 2.59 5.57 -2.31
CA ASN A 33 1.66 5.92 -1.26
C ASN A 33 0.26 5.81 -1.83
N PHE A 34 -0.62 5.09 -1.12
CA PHE A 34 -2.04 5.05 -1.43
C PHE A 34 -2.82 5.66 -0.28
N ASN A 35 -3.76 6.53 -0.60
CA ASN A 35 -4.73 7.07 0.36
C ASN A 35 -6.12 6.61 -0.04
N PHE A 36 -6.89 6.18 0.94
CA PHE A 36 -8.23 5.62 0.74
C PHE A 36 -9.25 6.34 1.62
N ARG A 37 -10.41 6.67 1.05
CA ARG A 37 -11.60 6.93 1.85
C ARG A 37 -12.15 5.60 2.36
N ALA A 38 -12.91 5.64 3.45
CA ALA A 38 -13.58 4.45 3.97
C ALA A 38 -14.32 3.71 2.86
N GLY A 39 -14.12 2.39 2.77
CA GLY A 39 -14.72 1.53 1.75
C GLY A 39 -13.93 1.38 0.47
N GLN A 40 -12.96 2.23 0.21
CA GLN A 40 -12.07 2.06 -0.94
C GLN A 40 -11.03 0.97 -0.65
N GLU A 41 -10.48 0.37 -1.68
CA GLU A 41 -9.50 -0.71 -1.53
C GLU A 41 -8.49 -0.76 -2.67
N LEU A 42 -7.34 -1.35 -2.35
CA LEU A 42 -6.43 -1.89 -3.33
C LEU A 42 -6.81 -3.36 -3.46
N PRO A 43 -7.42 -3.78 -4.59
CA PRO A 43 -7.91 -5.15 -4.73
C PRO A 43 -6.79 -6.18 -4.61
N ILE A 44 -7.16 -7.39 -4.18
CA ILE A 44 -6.22 -8.50 -4.10
C ILE A 44 -5.63 -8.74 -5.49
N HIS A 45 -4.31 -8.80 -5.55
CA HIS A 45 -3.57 -9.08 -6.78
C HIS A 45 -2.23 -9.74 -6.44
N SER A 46 -1.59 -10.29 -7.46
CA SER A 46 -0.25 -10.85 -7.37
C SER A 46 0.40 -10.80 -8.74
N HIS A 47 1.72 -10.89 -8.76
CA HIS A 47 2.51 -10.99 -9.99
C HIS A 47 3.50 -12.12 -9.86
N GLU A 48 3.71 -12.87 -10.93
CA GLU A 48 4.67 -13.98 -10.93
C GLU A 48 6.10 -13.48 -11.10
N ILE A 49 6.56 -12.73 -10.11
CA ILE A 49 7.89 -12.11 -10.05
C ILE A 49 8.48 -12.45 -8.69
N GLU A 50 9.73 -12.90 -8.69
CA GLU A 50 10.46 -13.10 -7.44
C GLU A 50 10.77 -11.76 -6.79
N GLY A 51 10.44 -11.61 -5.53
CA GLY A 51 10.62 -10.39 -4.76
C GLY A 51 9.57 -10.26 -3.68
N GLN A 52 9.67 -9.19 -2.93
CA GLN A 52 8.79 -8.93 -1.79
C GLN A 52 8.33 -7.48 -1.76
N LEU A 53 7.27 -7.27 -1.01
CA LEU A 53 6.76 -5.92 -0.75
C LEU A 53 6.38 -5.79 0.72
N SER A 54 6.32 -4.54 1.16
CA SER A 54 5.73 -4.21 2.45
C SER A 54 4.61 -3.20 2.25
N ILE A 55 3.59 -3.29 3.10
CA ILE A 55 2.53 -2.30 3.20
C ILE A 55 2.51 -1.82 4.65
N VAL A 56 2.84 -0.55 4.85
CA VAL A 56 2.88 0.08 6.17
C VAL A 56 1.69 1.01 6.32
N VAL A 57 0.89 0.81 7.37
CA VAL A 57 -0.20 1.74 7.69
C VAL A 57 0.37 2.95 8.39
N LEU A 58 0.18 4.13 7.80
CA LEU A 58 0.63 5.40 8.37
C LEU A 58 -0.45 6.05 9.23
N GLU A 59 -1.71 5.90 8.84
CA GLU A 59 -2.85 6.56 9.47
C GLU A 59 -4.13 5.80 9.10
N GLY A 60 -5.07 5.71 10.04
CA GLY A 60 -6.37 5.09 9.79
C GLY A 60 -6.41 3.61 10.09
N GLU A 61 -7.57 3.01 9.82
CA GLU A 61 -7.88 1.60 10.12
C GLU A 61 -8.38 0.91 8.87
N GLY A 62 -8.02 -0.37 8.73
CA GLY A 62 -8.46 -1.19 7.60
C GLY A 62 -8.19 -2.66 7.83
N GLU A 63 -8.06 -3.39 6.74
CA GLU A 63 -7.74 -4.83 6.73
C GLU A 63 -6.78 -5.13 5.61
N PHE A 64 -5.70 -5.85 5.91
CA PHE A 64 -4.92 -6.50 4.87
C PHE A 64 -5.72 -7.67 4.32
N LEU A 65 -5.71 -7.83 2.99
CA LEU A 65 -6.45 -8.88 2.28
C LEU A 65 -5.46 -9.92 1.74
N GLY A 66 -5.80 -11.17 1.88
CA GLY A 66 -5.00 -12.28 1.39
C GLY A 66 -5.83 -13.28 0.58
N LYS A 67 -5.22 -14.39 0.22
CA LYS A 67 -5.87 -15.45 -0.55
C LYS A 67 -6.99 -16.12 0.25
N GLU A 68 -7.97 -16.67 -0.46
CA GLU A 68 -9.06 -17.47 0.13
C GLU A 68 -9.87 -16.72 1.18
N GLY A 69 -10.05 -15.41 0.98
CA GLY A 69 -10.82 -14.58 1.88
C GLY A 69 -10.13 -14.22 3.19
N ALA A 70 -8.83 -14.50 3.32
CA ALA A 70 -8.08 -14.16 4.53
C ALA A 70 -8.02 -12.63 4.73
N THR A 71 -8.22 -12.19 5.97
CA THR A 71 -8.10 -10.79 6.35
C THR A 71 -7.31 -10.67 7.65
N ILE A 72 -6.53 -9.62 7.76
CA ILE A 72 -5.77 -9.29 8.97
C ILE A 72 -6.08 -7.83 9.31
N PRO A 73 -6.51 -7.51 10.55
CA PRO A 73 -6.70 -6.12 10.94
C PRO A 73 -5.45 -5.28 10.72
N ALA A 74 -5.65 -4.06 10.21
CA ALA A 74 -4.56 -3.14 9.90
C ALA A 74 -4.81 -1.79 10.55
N GLY A 75 -3.90 -1.34 11.41
CA GLY A 75 -3.95 -0.05 12.08
C GLY A 75 -2.60 0.65 12.01
N PRO A 76 -2.50 1.88 12.53
CA PRO A 76 -1.29 2.68 12.44
C PRO A 76 -0.05 1.95 12.95
N GLY A 77 1.00 1.92 12.15
CA GLY A 77 2.24 1.24 12.47
C GLY A 77 2.27 -0.24 12.07
N ASP A 78 1.14 -0.85 11.72
CA ASP A 78 1.13 -2.25 11.27
C ASP A 78 1.77 -2.35 9.88
N THR A 79 2.56 -3.40 9.70
CA THR A 79 3.27 -3.65 8.46
C THR A 79 2.98 -5.07 7.98
N LEU A 80 2.47 -5.18 6.75
CA LEU A 80 2.35 -6.45 6.05
C LEU A 80 3.63 -6.68 5.24
N ILE A 81 4.16 -7.90 5.32
CA ILE A 81 5.22 -8.36 4.42
C ILE A 81 4.62 -9.48 3.57
N SER A 82 4.79 -9.38 2.27
CA SER A 82 4.28 -10.37 1.33
C SER A 82 5.26 -10.63 0.20
N ASP A 83 5.30 -11.86 -0.28
CA ASP A 83 5.93 -12.11 -1.56
C ASP A 83 5.09 -11.45 -2.66
N ILE A 84 5.73 -10.95 -3.70
CA ILE A 84 5.02 -10.34 -4.84
C ILE A 84 4.10 -11.35 -5.50
N SER A 85 4.47 -12.63 -5.48
CA SER A 85 3.69 -13.73 -6.06
C SER A 85 2.53 -14.22 -5.18
N GLU A 86 2.46 -13.80 -3.92
CA GLU A 86 1.35 -14.11 -3.03
C GLU A 86 0.21 -13.08 -3.21
N PRO A 87 -1.05 -13.50 -3.24
CA PRO A 87 -2.17 -12.58 -3.29
C PRO A 87 -2.18 -11.63 -2.09
N HIS A 88 -2.31 -10.34 -2.36
CA HIS A 88 -2.30 -9.31 -1.32
C HIS A 88 -3.11 -8.09 -1.75
N GLY A 89 -3.65 -7.38 -0.78
CA GLY A 89 -4.40 -6.15 -0.95
C GLY A 89 -4.68 -5.50 0.39
N ILE A 90 -5.43 -4.41 0.37
CA ILE A 90 -5.85 -3.73 1.59
C ILE A 90 -7.18 -3.00 1.35
N ARG A 91 -8.05 -3.02 2.35
CA ARG A 91 -9.35 -2.32 2.33
C ARG A 91 -9.41 -1.34 3.49
N ALA A 92 -9.89 -0.13 3.22
CA ALA A 92 -10.06 0.91 4.23
C ALA A 92 -11.40 0.76 4.95
N ARG A 93 -11.35 0.85 6.29
CA ARG A 93 -12.54 0.97 7.14
C ARG A 93 -12.79 2.42 7.53
N SER A 94 -11.74 3.20 7.61
CA SER A 94 -11.77 4.64 7.79
C SER A 94 -10.86 5.26 6.74
N ASP A 95 -10.72 6.58 6.74
CA ASP A 95 -9.69 7.23 5.92
C ASP A 95 -8.34 6.61 6.28
N LEU A 96 -7.62 6.11 5.28
CA LEU A 96 -6.46 5.25 5.47
C LEU A 96 -5.32 5.72 4.57
N ARG A 97 -4.13 5.83 5.13
CA ARG A 97 -2.90 6.14 4.38
C ARG A 97 -1.91 5.00 4.55
N VAL A 98 -1.37 4.50 3.45
CA VAL A 98 -0.38 3.43 3.47
C VAL A 98 0.82 3.75 2.60
N LEU A 99 1.96 3.15 2.96
CA LEU A 99 3.19 3.22 2.19
C LEU A 99 3.55 1.81 1.73
N VAL A 100 3.73 1.64 0.43
CA VAL A 100 4.08 0.36 -0.18
C VAL A 100 5.47 0.45 -0.75
N THR A 101 6.33 -0.47 -0.35
CA THR A 101 7.70 -0.59 -0.89
C THR A 101 7.82 -1.94 -1.57
N ILE A 102 8.29 -1.95 -2.81
CA ILE A 102 8.37 -3.14 -3.66
C ILE A 102 9.79 -3.30 -4.18
N ALA A 103 10.35 -4.48 -4.02
CA ALA A 103 11.68 -4.83 -4.52
C ALA A 103 11.66 -6.25 -5.11
N PRO A 104 12.03 -6.42 -6.41
CA PRO A 104 12.38 -5.39 -7.38
C PRO A 104 11.19 -4.53 -7.79
N PRO A 105 11.43 -3.36 -8.38
CA PRO A 105 10.36 -2.48 -8.85
C PRO A 105 9.62 -3.12 -10.03
N ILE A 106 8.30 -3.08 -9.96
CA ILE A 106 7.44 -3.63 -11.01
C ILE A 106 6.39 -2.61 -11.46
#